data_f3a0c03a8c84f166f52e43046890239d
#
_entry.id   f3a0c03a8c84f166f52e43046890239d
#
_cell.length_a   1.000
_cell.length_b   1.000
_cell.length_c   1.000
_cell.angle_alpha   90.00
_cell.angle_beta   90.00
_cell.angle_gamma   90.00
#
_symmetry.space_group_name_H-M   'P 1'
#
loop_
_entity.id
_entity.type
_entity.pdbx_description
1 polymer ?
#
loop_
_entity_poly.entity_id
_entity_poly.type
_entity_poly.pdbx_seq_one_letter_code
_entity_poly.pdbx_strand_id
1 'polypeptide(L)'
;MKPMKPMLAWLCVPMVLALAACSGSPSSATPQQYEVKLDKAVVKTDYQVPAQADLAEHENKELIVYGGRLLNETKRLLPNNVGASMNCNSCHIANGKEQKGAPYVNSYYTYPKKMPRAGKVVDLEMRINGCFQRSMNGKPLDVNSKEMKAMVAYMAWLSEGLPKKANIEMDPGGKIDESLVPNPERGKQLYAQQCATCHGDNGQGLKDERGHNVFPPLWGDESFNIGAGMARTYKAAAFIRDNMPMSVQKNGAWGQGGVLSDQDAVDIAEYFTHQP
;
A
#
# COMPACT_ATOMS: atom_id res chain seq x y z
N MET A 1 25.87 77.32 -33.51
CA MET A 1 26.57 76.39 -32.59
C MET A 1 25.51 75.70 -31.77
N LYS A 2 25.27 74.42 -32.05
CA LYS A 2 24.34 73.54 -31.26
C LYS A 2 25.14 72.69 -30.26
N PRO A 3 24.70 72.58 -29.01
CA PRO A 3 25.43 71.74 -28.06
C PRO A 3 25.15 70.28 -28.29
N MET A 4 26.21 69.42 -28.24
CA MET A 4 26.18 67.97 -28.26
C MET A 4 25.64 67.44 -26.94
N LYS A 5 24.73 66.51 -27.04
CA LYS A 5 24.24 65.70 -25.88
C LYS A 5 25.22 64.53 -25.58
N PRO A 6 25.49 64.22 -24.33
CA PRO A 6 26.35 63.09 -24.01
C PRO A 6 25.61 61.79 -24.24
N MET A 7 26.29 60.80 -24.87
CA MET A 7 25.88 59.43 -25.00
C MET A 7 26.01 58.71 -23.65
N LEU A 8 24.90 58.18 -23.16
CA LEU A 8 24.85 57.31 -21.98
C LEU A 8 25.28 55.92 -22.40
N ALA A 9 26.45 55.51 -21.96
CA ALA A 9 26.91 54.12 -22.16
C ALA A 9 26.12 53.16 -21.26
N TRP A 10 25.39 52.24 -21.86
CA TRP A 10 24.73 51.11 -21.15
C TRP A 10 25.79 50.07 -20.83
N LEU A 11 26.12 49.95 -19.55
CA LEU A 11 26.89 48.84 -19.02
C LEU A 11 25.97 47.59 -18.93
N CYS A 12 26.16 46.64 -19.86
CA CYS A 12 25.60 45.33 -19.77
C CYS A 12 26.33 44.57 -18.65
N VAL A 13 25.67 44.39 -17.50
CA VAL A 13 26.10 43.47 -16.45
C VAL A 13 25.59 42.07 -16.84
N PRO A 14 26.47 41.08 -17.03
CA PRO A 14 26.00 39.71 -17.26
C PRO A 14 25.41 39.18 -15.97
N MET A 15 24.11 38.92 -15.98
CA MET A 15 23.39 38.21 -14.92
C MET A 15 23.75 36.72 -15.00
N VAL A 16 24.71 36.31 -14.19
CA VAL A 16 25.02 34.90 -14.01
C VAL A 16 23.87 34.27 -13.25
N LEU A 17 22.98 33.57 -13.96
CA LEU A 17 22.00 32.68 -13.34
C LEU A 17 22.76 31.50 -12.69
N ALA A 18 22.94 31.57 -11.39
CA ALA A 18 23.33 30.38 -10.61
C ALA A 18 22.17 29.41 -10.62
N LEU A 19 22.25 28.37 -11.45
CA LEU A 19 21.43 27.17 -11.35
C LEU A 19 21.77 26.46 -10.03
N ALA A 20 21.04 26.80 -8.99
CA ALA A 20 21.06 25.98 -7.78
C ALA A 20 20.47 24.61 -8.15
N ALA A 21 21.35 23.65 -8.46
CA ALA A 21 20.99 22.25 -8.53
C ALA A 21 20.50 21.86 -7.13
N CYS A 22 19.20 21.63 -7.01
CA CYS A 22 18.63 20.94 -5.84
C CYS A 22 19.16 19.51 -5.85
N SER A 23 20.37 19.30 -5.33
CA SER A 23 20.84 18.01 -4.90
C SER A 23 20.07 17.64 -3.63
N GLY A 24 18.86 17.14 -3.81
CA GLY A 24 18.15 16.45 -2.76
C GLY A 24 19.01 15.27 -2.34
N SER A 25 19.71 15.39 -1.22
CA SER A 25 20.36 14.25 -0.58
C SER A 25 19.31 13.16 -0.41
N PRO A 26 19.58 11.90 -0.79
CA PRO A 26 18.66 10.83 -0.50
C PRO A 26 18.44 10.83 1.01
N SER A 27 17.19 10.97 1.42
CA SER A 27 16.78 10.85 2.82
C SER A 27 17.35 9.52 3.31
N SER A 28 18.28 9.59 4.26
CA SER A 28 18.77 8.44 5.00
C SER A 28 17.67 8.00 5.98
N ALA A 29 16.55 7.53 5.44
CA ALA A 29 15.58 6.84 6.25
C ALA A 29 16.30 5.64 6.87
N THR A 30 16.33 5.57 8.19
CA THR A 30 16.84 4.39 8.91
C THR A 30 16.13 3.17 8.34
N PRO A 31 16.86 2.13 7.91
CA PRO A 31 16.23 0.94 7.36
C PRO A 31 15.16 0.42 8.33
N GLN A 32 13.97 0.17 7.81
CA GLN A 32 12.86 -0.33 8.61
C GLN A 32 13.23 -1.74 9.11
N GLN A 33 13.40 -1.87 10.42
CA GLN A 33 13.68 -3.15 11.04
C GLN A 33 12.38 -3.94 11.19
N TYR A 34 12.31 -5.12 10.58
CA TYR A 34 11.16 -5.98 10.67
C TYR A 34 11.09 -6.71 12.02
N GLU A 35 9.90 -6.71 12.60
CA GLU A 35 9.57 -7.54 13.74
C GLU A 35 8.85 -8.80 13.25
N VAL A 36 9.35 -9.96 13.62
CA VAL A 36 8.78 -11.26 13.25
C VAL A 36 8.37 -11.99 14.51
N LYS A 37 7.21 -12.60 14.46
CA LYS A 37 6.73 -13.44 15.54
C LYS A 37 7.21 -14.87 15.34
N LEU A 38 8.10 -15.31 16.21
CA LEU A 38 8.55 -16.69 16.30
C LEU A 38 7.77 -17.36 17.42
N ASP A 39 6.91 -18.32 17.10
CA ASP A 39 6.03 -19.00 18.03
C ASP A 39 5.17 -17.99 18.85
N LYS A 40 5.58 -17.68 20.07
CA LYS A 40 4.87 -16.74 20.96
C LYS A 40 5.62 -15.43 21.21
N ALA A 41 6.83 -15.30 20.71
CA ALA A 41 7.68 -14.11 20.92
C ALA A 41 7.79 -13.25 19.64
N VAL A 42 7.67 -11.95 19.79
CA VAL A 42 8.04 -11.00 18.74
C VAL A 42 9.53 -10.74 18.86
N VAL A 43 10.27 -10.96 17.79
CA VAL A 43 11.71 -10.75 17.73
C VAL A 43 12.06 -9.79 16.60
N LYS A 44 13.05 -8.95 16.84
CA LYS A 44 13.65 -8.15 15.79
C LYS A 44 14.58 -9.03 14.96
N THR A 45 14.59 -8.82 13.66
CA THR A 45 15.43 -9.57 12.73
C THR A 45 16.42 -8.62 12.06
N ASP A 46 17.55 -9.15 11.61
CA ASP A 46 18.47 -8.42 10.74
C ASP A 46 18.01 -8.40 9.28
N TYR A 47 16.82 -8.94 9.02
CA TYR A 47 16.22 -8.94 7.70
C TYR A 47 15.99 -7.51 7.22
N GLN A 48 16.44 -7.25 6.00
CA GLN A 48 16.15 -6.03 5.26
C GLN A 48 15.29 -6.37 4.06
N VAL A 49 14.28 -5.55 3.81
CA VAL A 49 13.49 -5.70 2.59
C VAL A 49 14.41 -5.52 1.38
N PRO A 50 14.45 -6.48 0.44
CA PRO A 50 15.31 -6.36 -0.72
C PRO A 50 15.05 -5.05 -1.49
N ALA A 51 16.14 -4.36 -1.83
CA ALA A 51 16.08 -3.15 -2.65
C ALA A 51 15.98 -3.51 -4.14
N GLN A 52 15.44 -2.61 -4.94
CA GLN A 52 15.35 -2.86 -6.39
C GLN A 52 16.72 -3.02 -7.05
N ALA A 53 17.77 -2.40 -6.48
CA ALA A 53 19.13 -2.57 -6.93
C ALA A 53 19.62 -4.04 -6.81
N ASP A 54 19.12 -4.78 -5.81
CA ASP A 54 19.49 -6.17 -5.57
C ASP A 54 19.00 -7.11 -6.68
N LEU A 55 18.07 -6.64 -7.51
CA LEU A 55 17.59 -7.38 -8.67
C LEU A 55 18.55 -7.35 -9.87
N ALA A 56 19.59 -6.53 -9.87
CA ALA A 56 20.45 -6.35 -11.05
C ALA A 56 20.99 -7.68 -11.59
N GLU A 57 21.46 -8.54 -10.71
CA GLU A 57 22.07 -9.84 -11.01
C GLU A 57 21.17 -11.04 -10.65
N HIS A 58 19.89 -10.78 -10.30
CA HIS A 58 19.00 -11.87 -9.89
C HIS A 58 18.53 -12.70 -11.10
N GLU A 59 18.64 -14.03 -11.01
CA GLU A 59 18.29 -14.96 -12.12
C GLU A 59 16.84 -14.81 -12.64
N ASN A 60 15.89 -14.48 -11.73
CA ASN A 60 14.48 -14.32 -12.04
C ASN A 60 14.05 -12.85 -12.17
N LYS A 61 14.99 -11.92 -12.37
CA LYS A 61 14.78 -10.48 -12.40
C LYS A 61 13.56 -10.04 -13.17
N GLU A 62 13.42 -10.48 -14.42
CA GLU A 62 12.33 -10.05 -15.29
C GLU A 62 10.96 -10.49 -14.75
N LEU A 63 10.88 -11.70 -14.23
CA LEU A 63 9.65 -12.25 -13.66
C LEU A 63 9.28 -11.51 -12.36
N ILE A 64 10.24 -11.21 -11.51
CA ILE A 64 10.06 -10.46 -10.26
C ILE A 64 9.59 -9.04 -10.56
N VAL A 65 10.26 -8.35 -11.48
CA VAL A 65 9.87 -6.98 -11.90
C VAL A 65 8.45 -6.98 -12.46
N TYR A 66 8.12 -7.97 -13.29
CA TYR A 66 6.77 -8.11 -13.83
C TYR A 66 5.74 -8.36 -12.72
N GLY A 67 6.06 -9.20 -11.74
CA GLY A 67 5.22 -9.44 -10.57
C GLY A 67 4.95 -8.17 -9.77
N GLY A 68 5.98 -7.39 -9.47
CA GLY A 68 5.85 -6.09 -8.81
C GLY A 68 4.95 -5.11 -9.58
N ARG A 69 5.08 -5.09 -10.92
CA ARG A 69 4.21 -4.28 -11.77
C ARG A 69 2.75 -4.74 -11.74
N LEU A 70 2.51 -6.05 -11.79
CA LEU A 70 1.16 -6.60 -11.69
C LEU A 70 0.45 -6.19 -10.40
N LEU A 71 1.18 -6.12 -9.29
CA LEU A 71 0.62 -5.72 -7.99
C LEU A 71 0.34 -4.21 -7.92
N ASN A 72 1.15 -3.38 -8.58
CA ASN A 72 0.96 -1.93 -8.64
C ASN A 72 -0.09 -1.48 -9.67
N GLU A 73 -0.19 -2.19 -10.78
CA GLU A 73 -0.98 -1.82 -11.94
C GLU A 73 -2.04 -2.89 -12.25
N THR A 74 -2.56 -3.53 -11.20
CA THR A 74 -3.40 -4.74 -11.31
C THR A 74 -4.61 -4.52 -12.21
N LYS A 75 -5.35 -3.43 -12.01
CA LYS A 75 -6.53 -3.10 -12.83
C LYS A 75 -6.17 -2.91 -14.31
N ARG A 76 -5.06 -2.22 -14.57
CA ARG A 76 -4.62 -1.92 -15.94
C ARG A 76 -4.10 -3.16 -16.67
N LEU A 77 -3.34 -4.01 -15.98
CA LEU A 77 -2.69 -5.17 -16.58
C LEU A 77 -3.59 -6.41 -16.63
N LEU A 78 -4.59 -6.48 -15.74
CA LEU A 78 -5.52 -7.60 -15.60
C LEU A 78 -6.98 -7.13 -15.58
N PRO A 79 -7.43 -6.35 -16.59
CA PRO A 79 -8.74 -5.73 -16.59
C PRO A 79 -9.90 -6.74 -16.54
N ASN A 80 -9.69 -7.95 -17.06
CA ASN A 80 -10.69 -9.01 -17.08
C ASN A 80 -10.81 -9.78 -15.74
N ASN A 81 -9.81 -9.63 -14.86
CA ASN A 81 -9.77 -10.31 -13.56
C ASN A 81 -10.07 -9.37 -12.40
N VAL A 82 -10.04 -8.06 -12.63
CA VAL A 82 -10.28 -7.04 -11.61
C VAL A 82 -11.60 -6.32 -11.91
N GLY A 83 -12.61 -6.53 -11.08
CA GLY A 83 -13.89 -5.81 -11.16
C GLY A 83 -13.79 -4.42 -10.56
N ALA A 84 -13.16 -4.30 -9.39
CA ALA A 84 -12.95 -3.02 -8.70
C ALA A 84 -12.02 -2.08 -9.47
N SER A 85 -12.11 -0.78 -9.20
CA SER A 85 -11.17 0.24 -9.69
C SER A 85 -9.98 0.40 -8.73
N MET A 86 -9.30 -0.72 -8.45
CA MET A 86 -8.25 -0.83 -7.44
C MET A 86 -7.06 -1.65 -7.95
N ASN A 87 -5.94 -1.49 -7.28
CA ASN A 87 -4.76 -2.33 -7.42
C ASN A 87 -4.49 -3.09 -6.12
N CYS A 88 -3.71 -4.15 -6.17
CA CYS A 88 -3.30 -4.85 -4.94
C CYS A 88 -2.59 -3.90 -3.97
N ASN A 89 -1.78 -2.98 -4.51
CA ASN A 89 -1.06 -1.96 -3.74
C ASN A 89 -1.99 -0.93 -3.06
N SER A 90 -3.26 -0.86 -3.41
CA SER A 90 -4.24 -0.01 -2.71
C SER A 90 -4.40 -0.39 -1.22
N CYS A 91 -4.13 -1.66 -0.87
CA CYS A 91 -4.13 -2.15 0.51
C CYS A 91 -2.75 -2.66 0.95
N HIS A 92 -1.94 -3.19 0.01
CA HIS A 92 -0.59 -3.70 0.28
C HIS A 92 0.44 -2.59 0.05
N ILE A 93 0.53 -1.67 1.01
CA ILE A 93 1.25 -0.40 0.90
C ILE A 93 2.73 -0.62 0.56
N ALA A 94 3.31 0.31 -0.19
CA ALA A 94 4.68 0.26 -0.69
C ALA A 94 4.99 -1.07 -1.43
N ASN A 95 4.03 -1.55 -2.23
CA ASN A 95 4.11 -2.81 -2.95
C ASN A 95 4.34 -4.02 -2.03
N GLY A 96 3.65 -4.01 -0.89
CA GLY A 96 3.71 -5.06 0.13
C GLY A 96 5.00 -5.06 0.95
N LYS A 97 5.73 -3.95 0.95
CA LYS A 97 6.96 -3.78 1.74
C LYS A 97 6.72 -3.08 3.08
N GLU A 98 5.62 -2.33 3.21
CA GLU A 98 5.30 -1.62 4.46
C GLU A 98 4.83 -2.61 5.53
N GLN A 99 5.53 -2.64 6.68
CA GLN A 99 5.34 -3.63 7.72
C GLN A 99 3.90 -3.68 8.24
N LYS A 100 3.26 -2.52 8.45
CA LYS A 100 1.87 -2.43 8.95
C LYS A 100 0.84 -2.31 7.83
N GLY A 101 1.29 -2.17 6.60
CA GLY A 101 0.48 -1.99 5.39
C GLY A 101 0.16 -3.29 4.67
N ALA A 102 -0.25 -4.34 5.38
CA ALA A 102 -0.55 -5.67 4.84
C ALA A 102 0.63 -6.24 3.99
N PRO A 103 1.82 -6.46 4.57
CA PRO A 103 3.01 -6.83 3.83
C PRO A 103 2.90 -8.16 3.11
N TYR A 104 3.62 -8.29 1.98
CA TYR A 104 3.87 -9.58 1.32
C TYR A 104 5.10 -10.29 1.86
N VAL A 105 5.94 -9.58 2.59
CA VAL A 105 7.13 -10.13 3.24
C VAL A 105 6.74 -11.40 4.00
N ASN A 106 7.50 -12.46 3.82
CA ASN A 106 7.24 -13.78 4.39
C ASN A 106 5.98 -14.53 3.88
N SER A 107 5.19 -13.95 2.98
CA SER A 107 3.99 -14.65 2.47
C SER A 107 4.34 -15.97 1.81
N TYR A 108 5.44 -16.01 1.05
CA TYR A 108 5.90 -17.23 0.36
C TYR A 108 6.19 -18.40 1.32
N TYR A 109 6.74 -18.13 2.50
CA TYR A 109 7.05 -19.18 3.49
C TYR A 109 5.89 -19.49 4.44
N THR A 110 4.92 -18.59 4.53
CA THR A 110 3.74 -18.76 5.38
C THR A 110 2.73 -19.75 4.78
N TYR A 111 2.69 -19.87 3.46
CA TYR A 111 1.78 -20.77 2.75
C TYR A 111 2.54 -22.04 2.28
N PRO A 112 1.84 -23.20 2.20
CA PRO A 112 0.42 -23.43 2.48
C PRO A 112 0.09 -23.43 3.98
N LYS A 113 -1.09 -22.91 4.34
CA LYS A 113 -1.59 -22.97 5.72
C LYS A 113 -3.09 -23.20 5.80
N LYS A 114 -3.55 -23.72 6.95
CA LYS A 114 -4.98 -23.85 7.23
C LYS A 114 -5.59 -22.47 7.45
N MET A 115 -6.59 -22.14 6.64
CA MET A 115 -7.31 -20.87 6.72
C MET A 115 -8.69 -21.09 7.34
N PRO A 116 -8.97 -20.54 8.55
CA PRO A 116 -10.25 -20.78 9.26
C PRO A 116 -11.48 -20.46 8.41
N ARG A 117 -11.49 -19.34 7.69
CA ARG A 117 -12.61 -18.93 6.82
C ARG A 117 -12.82 -19.83 5.62
N ALA A 118 -11.77 -20.48 5.13
CA ALA A 118 -11.85 -21.38 3.99
C ALA A 118 -12.15 -22.83 4.43
N GLY A 119 -11.99 -23.14 5.71
CA GLY A 119 -12.16 -24.50 6.27
C GLY A 119 -11.13 -25.51 5.77
N LYS A 120 -10.14 -25.09 4.99
CA LYS A 120 -9.15 -25.96 4.32
C LYS A 120 -7.75 -25.37 4.32
N VAL A 121 -6.78 -26.18 3.91
CA VAL A 121 -5.43 -25.72 3.60
C VAL A 121 -5.47 -24.93 2.29
N VAL A 122 -4.82 -23.77 2.29
CA VAL A 122 -4.75 -22.82 1.17
C VAL A 122 -3.29 -22.58 0.86
N ASP A 123 -2.90 -22.72 -0.39
CA ASP A 123 -1.60 -22.32 -0.91
C ASP A 123 -1.57 -20.81 -1.25
N LEU A 124 -0.43 -20.32 -1.70
CA LEU A 124 -0.26 -18.87 -1.97
C LEU A 124 -1.09 -18.44 -3.19
N GLU A 125 -1.16 -19.26 -4.23
CA GLU A 125 -1.94 -19.01 -5.44
C GLU A 125 -3.43 -18.95 -5.15
N MET A 126 -3.95 -19.88 -4.34
CA MET A 126 -5.33 -19.83 -3.84
C MET A 126 -5.57 -18.57 -3.00
N ARG A 127 -4.59 -18.14 -2.20
CA ARG A 127 -4.70 -16.91 -1.40
C ARG A 127 -4.77 -15.67 -2.28
N ILE A 128 -3.93 -15.58 -3.31
CA ILE A 128 -3.92 -14.50 -4.31
C ILE A 128 -5.28 -14.49 -5.02
N ASN A 129 -5.74 -15.64 -5.51
CA ASN A 129 -7.05 -15.76 -6.18
C ASN A 129 -8.22 -15.40 -5.26
N GLY A 130 -8.11 -15.70 -3.97
CA GLY A 130 -9.07 -15.23 -2.98
C GLY A 130 -9.12 -13.70 -2.85
N CYS A 131 -8.01 -12.99 -3.13
CA CYS A 131 -8.03 -11.53 -3.20
C CYS A 131 -8.69 -11.04 -4.50
N PHE A 132 -8.39 -11.64 -5.66
CA PHE A 132 -9.07 -11.31 -6.90
C PHE A 132 -10.59 -11.40 -6.78
N GLN A 133 -11.09 -12.48 -6.19
CA GLN A 133 -12.52 -12.72 -6.04
C GLN A 133 -13.22 -11.80 -5.02
N ARG A 134 -12.51 -11.34 -4.00
CA ARG A 134 -13.10 -10.55 -2.90
C ARG A 134 -12.63 -9.11 -2.90
N SER A 135 -11.35 -8.89 -2.65
CA SER A 135 -10.79 -7.53 -2.53
C SER A 135 -10.80 -6.78 -3.85
N MET A 136 -10.65 -7.50 -4.97
CA MET A 136 -10.67 -6.90 -6.31
C MET A 136 -12.03 -7.06 -7.00
N ASN A 137 -13.05 -7.60 -6.30
CA ASN A 137 -14.39 -7.83 -6.80
C ASN A 137 -14.43 -8.43 -8.21
N GLY A 138 -13.60 -9.43 -8.47
CA GLY A 138 -13.31 -9.92 -9.81
C GLY A 138 -13.26 -11.45 -9.91
N LYS A 139 -12.45 -11.92 -10.86
CA LYS A 139 -12.33 -13.34 -11.24
C LYS A 139 -10.92 -13.86 -10.97
N PRO A 140 -10.76 -15.14 -10.58
CA PRO A 140 -9.45 -15.73 -10.34
C PRO A 140 -8.60 -15.76 -11.62
N LEU A 141 -7.27 -15.72 -11.44
CA LEU A 141 -6.31 -16.04 -12.48
C LEU A 141 -6.16 -17.55 -12.63
N ASP A 142 -5.77 -17.99 -13.83
CA ASP A 142 -5.22 -19.33 -13.99
C ASP A 142 -3.93 -19.46 -13.15
N VAL A 143 -3.88 -20.47 -12.30
CA VAL A 143 -2.73 -20.72 -11.41
C VAL A 143 -1.44 -21.01 -12.16
N ASN A 144 -1.53 -21.48 -13.42
CA ASN A 144 -0.39 -21.75 -14.28
C ASN A 144 0.02 -20.57 -15.15
N SER A 145 -0.73 -19.45 -15.09
CA SER A 145 -0.46 -18.27 -15.90
C SER A 145 0.90 -17.64 -15.56
N LYS A 146 1.46 -16.92 -16.51
CA LYS A 146 2.68 -16.13 -16.32
C LYS A 146 2.48 -15.08 -15.21
N GLU A 147 1.31 -14.50 -15.17
CA GLU A 147 0.92 -13.47 -14.20
C GLU A 147 0.94 -14.02 -12.77
N MET A 148 0.32 -15.19 -12.53
CA MET A 148 0.35 -15.83 -11.22
C MET A 148 1.78 -16.17 -10.81
N LYS A 149 2.56 -16.78 -11.70
CA LYS A 149 3.96 -17.12 -11.45
C LYS A 149 4.80 -15.89 -11.12
N ALA A 150 4.55 -14.77 -11.81
CA ALA A 150 5.25 -13.51 -11.56
C ALA A 150 4.91 -12.92 -10.17
N MET A 151 3.64 -12.92 -9.79
CA MET A 151 3.22 -12.47 -8.45
C MET A 151 3.85 -13.31 -7.35
N VAL A 152 3.86 -14.64 -7.51
CA VAL A 152 4.50 -15.58 -6.56
C VAL A 152 6.00 -15.35 -6.50
N ALA A 153 6.68 -15.16 -7.65
CA ALA A 153 8.11 -14.88 -7.71
C ALA A 153 8.47 -13.57 -6.98
N TYR A 154 7.66 -12.52 -7.14
CA TYR A 154 7.84 -11.28 -6.39
C TYR A 154 7.72 -11.48 -4.87
N MET A 155 6.72 -12.23 -4.42
CA MET A 155 6.53 -12.54 -3.00
C MET A 155 7.63 -13.45 -2.45
N ALA A 156 8.16 -14.37 -3.26
CA ALA A 156 9.31 -15.20 -2.92
C ALA A 156 10.56 -14.34 -2.72
N TRP A 157 10.84 -13.44 -3.67
CA TRP A 157 11.95 -12.50 -3.57
C TRP A 157 11.86 -11.62 -2.32
N LEU A 158 10.68 -11.10 -1.98
CA LEU A 158 10.48 -10.35 -0.73
C LEU A 158 10.68 -11.20 0.53
N SER A 159 10.73 -12.51 0.42
CA SER A 159 10.95 -13.41 1.55
C SER A 159 12.40 -13.89 1.66
N GLU A 160 13.25 -13.55 0.71
CA GLU A 160 14.67 -13.92 0.73
C GLU A 160 15.39 -13.35 1.95
N GLY A 161 16.28 -14.14 2.54
CA GLY A 161 16.94 -13.77 3.78
C GLY A 161 16.17 -14.08 5.06
N LEU A 162 14.89 -14.41 4.95
CA LEU A 162 14.10 -14.90 6.10
C LEU A 162 14.33 -16.40 6.33
N PRO A 163 14.23 -16.89 7.59
CA PRO A 163 14.32 -18.31 7.88
C PRO A 163 13.23 -19.11 7.20
N LYS A 164 13.60 -20.08 6.37
CA LYS A 164 12.67 -20.84 5.49
C LYS A 164 11.69 -21.78 6.21
N LYS A 165 11.86 -22.06 7.48
CA LYS A 165 11.06 -23.08 8.21
C LYS A 165 10.51 -22.60 9.54
N ALA A 166 10.74 -21.36 9.92
CA ALA A 166 10.12 -20.83 11.11
C ALA A 166 8.66 -20.49 10.81
N ASN A 167 7.77 -20.79 11.74
CA ASN A 167 6.41 -20.23 11.75
C ASN A 167 6.52 -18.72 12.04
N ILE A 168 7.05 -18.00 11.07
CA ILE A 168 7.21 -16.55 11.18
C ILE A 168 5.88 -15.93 10.81
N GLU A 169 5.18 -15.45 11.81
CA GLU A 169 4.00 -14.63 11.61
C GLU A 169 4.43 -13.18 11.68
N MET A 170 4.43 -12.49 10.55
CA MET A 170 4.60 -11.05 10.52
C MET A 170 3.47 -10.42 11.32
N ASP A 171 3.78 -9.54 12.25
CA ASP A 171 2.75 -8.73 12.89
C ASP A 171 2.30 -7.63 11.89
N PRO A 172 1.12 -7.77 11.27
CA PRO A 172 0.66 -6.82 10.25
C PRO A 172 0.14 -5.50 10.85
N GLY A 173 0.58 -5.12 12.01
CA GLY A 173 0.03 -4.06 12.84
C GLY A 173 -0.74 -4.64 14.02
N GLY A 174 -0.63 -3.98 15.15
CA GLY A 174 -1.21 -4.44 16.40
C GLY A 174 -2.72 -4.72 16.28
N LYS A 175 -3.20 -5.63 17.09
CA LYS A 175 -4.64 -5.87 17.19
C LYS A 175 -5.34 -4.60 17.68
N ILE A 176 -6.47 -4.31 17.06
CA ILE A 176 -7.40 -3.32 17.60
C ILE A 176 -8.24 -3.99 18.68
N ASP A 177 -8.66 -3.22 19.68
CA ASP A 177 -9.56 -3.72 20.73
C ASP A 177 -10.97 -3.94 20.14
N GLU A 178 -11.34 -5.20 19.94
CA GLU A 178 -12.66 -5.59 19.42
C GLU A 178 -13.79 -5.43 20.43
N SER A 179 -13.51 -5.00 21.69
CA SER A 179 -14.54 -4.65 22.69
C SER A 179 -15.05 -3.21 22.53
N LEU A 180 -14.36 -2.37 21.75
CA LEU A 180 -14.80 -1.02 21.46
C LEU A 180 -16.12 -1.03 20.69
N VAL A 181 -17.08 -0.24 21.15
CA VAL A 181 -18.40 -0.12 20.51
C VAL A 181 -18.33 0.94 19.42
N PRO A 182 -18.61 0.57 18.15
CA PRO A 182 -18.58 1.53 17.04
C PRO A 182 -19.68 2.60 17.13
N ASN A 183 -19.34 3.82 16.71
CA ASN A 183 -20.29 4.91 16.52
C ASN A 183 -20.23 5.41 15.08
N PRO A 184 -21.11 4.93 14.16
CA PRO A 184 -21.06 5.28 12.75
C PRO A 184 -21.35 6.77 12.48
N GLU A 185 -22.15 7.44 13.31
CA GLU A 185 -22.43 8.88 13.13
C GLU A 185 -21.17 9.72 13.42
N ARG A 186 -20.44 9.39 14.48
CA ARG A 186 -19.14 9.99 14.73
C ARG A 186 -18.14 9.62 13.66
N GLY A 187 -18.15 8.36 13.21
CA GLY A 187 -17.34 7.87 12.09
C GLY A 187 -17.55 8.66 10.80
N LYS A 188 -18.80 9.00 10.46
CA LYS A 188 -19.14 9.87 9.33
C LYS A 188 -18.49 11.26 9.45
N GLN A 189 -18.55 11.87 10.63
CA GLN A 189 -17.94 13.18 10.85
C GLN A 189 -16.41 13.12 10.70
N LEU A 190 -15.77 12.12 11.28
CA LEU A 190 -14.32 11.90 11.17
C LEU A 190 -13.90 11.58 9.74
N TYR A 191 -14.68 10.77 9.01
CA TYR A 191 -14.46 10.49 7.61
C TYR A 191 -14.45 11.76 6.77
N ALA A 192 -15.45 12.61 6.93
CA ALA A 192 -15.53 13.88 6.21
C ALA A 192 -14.32 14.79 6.49
N GLN A 193 -13.80 14.77 7.70
CA GLN A 193 -12.65 15.62 8.10
C GLN A 193 -11.30 15.08 7.64
N GLN A 194 -11.11 13.76 7.63
CA GLN A 194 -9.78 13.16 7.49
C GLN A 194 -9.61 12.25 6.27
N CYS A 195 -10.69 11.79 5.65
CA CYS A 195 -10.65 10.77 4.60
C CYS A 195 -11.20 11.27 3.26
N ALA A 196 -12.26 12.07 3.29
CA ALA A 196 -13.01 12.47 2.11
C ALA A 196 -12.17 13.23 1.07
N THR A 197 -11.17 14.02 1.51
CA THR A 197 -10.26 14.74 0.59
C THR A 197 -9.59 13.82 -0.43
N CYS A 198 -9.26 12.59 -0.03
CA CYS A 198 -8.64 11.61 -0.91
C CYS A 198 -9.64 10.57 -1.44
N HIS A 199 -10.53 10.08 -0.57
CA HIS A 199 -11.44 9.00 -0.94
C HIS A 199 -12.80 9.47 -1.47
N GLY A 200 -13.03 10.79 -1.50
CA GLY A 200 -14.30 11.39 -1.93
C GLY A 200 -15.38 11.36 -0.86
N ASP A 201 -16.35 12.27 -0.93
CA ASP A 201 -17.44 12.37 0.05
C ASP A 201 -18.34 11.13 0.06
N ASN A 202 -18.44 10.45 -1.08
CA ASN A 202 -19.20 9.22 -1.26
C ASN A 202 -18.30 7.98 -1.42
N GLY A 203 -17.07 8.03 -0.92
CA GLY A 203 -16.14 6.90 -0.97
C GLY A 203 -15.73 6.42 -2.36
N GLN A 204 -16.01 7.22 -3.39
CA GLN A 204 -15.77 6.85 -4.80
C GLN A 204 -14.29 6.85 -5.20
N GLY A 205 -13.39 7.28 -4.31
CA GLY A 205 -11.99 7.52 -4.61
C GLY A 205 -11.74 8.78 -5.45
N LEU A 206 -10.51 8.96 -5.87
CA LEU A 206 -10.10 10.06 -6.74
C LEU A 206 -9.42 9.49 -7.98
N LYS A 207 -9.86 9.93 -9.16
CA LYS A 207 -9.29 9.53 -10.46
C LYS A 207 -8.43 10.64 -11.04
N ASP A 208 -7.38 10.27 -11.75
CA ASP A 208 -6.59 11.19 -12.58
C ASP A 208 -7.36 11.55 -13.88
N GLU A 209 -6.77 12.44 -14.70
CA GLU A 209 -7.35 12.89 -15.97
C GLU A 209 -7.54 11.74 -16.98
N ARG A 210 -6.90 10.60 -16.78
CA ARG A 210 -7.01 9.39 -17.62
C ARG A 210 -8.03 8.40 -17.08
N GLY A 211 -8.71 8.73 -15.97
CA GLY A 211 -9.68 7.87 -15.32
C GLY A 211 -9.08 6.77 -14.45
N HIS A 212 -7.77 6.80 -14.15
CA HIS A 212 -7.15 5.86 -13.23
C HIS A 212 -7.31 6.36 -11.79
N ASN A 213 -7.60 5.46 -10.88
CA ASN A 213 -7.68 5.82 -9.47
C ASN A 213 -6.31 6.15 -8.89
N VAL A 214 -6.15 7.39 -8.44
CA VAL A 214 -5.03 7.86 -7.62
C VAL A 214 -5.24 7.41 -6.18
N PHE A 215 -6.47 7.58 -5.68
CA PHE A 215 -6.90 7.05 -4.40
C PHE A 215 -8.05 6.07 -4.60
N PRO A 216 -8.03 4.91 -3.93
CA PRO A 216 -9.00 3.85 -4.18
C PRO A 216 -10.39 4.21 -3.66
N PRO A 217 -11.46 3.69 -4.29
CA PRO A 217 -12.79 3.72 -3.72
C PRO A 217 -12.87 2.83 -2.48
N LEU A 218 -13.71 3.22 -1.52
CA LEU A 218 -13.88 2.50 -0.26
C LEU A 218 -15.21 1.70 -0.21
N TRP A 219 -16.19 2.09 -1.01
CA TRP A 219 -17.46 1.38 -1.16
C TRP A 219 -18.05 1.60 -2.56
N GLY A 220 -19.20 0.98 -2.85
CA GLY A 220 -19.86 1.00 -4.15
C GLY A 220 -19.28 -0.02 -5.14
N ASP A 221 -19.83 -0.04 -6.35
CA ASP A 221 -19.54 -1.04 -7.38
C ASP A 221 -18.09 -1.12 -7.81
N GLU A 222 -17.36 -0.02 -7.71
CA GLU A 222 -15.94 0.06 -8.08
C GLU A 222 -14.98 -0.32 -6.94
N SER A 223 -15.51 -0.74 -5.77
CA SER A 223 -14.72 -1.11 -4.61
C SER A 223 -14.67 -2.63 -4.38
N PHE A 224 -14.12 -3.04 -3.24
CA PHE A 224 -14.09 -4.42 -2.80
C PHE A 224 -15.49 -4.91 -2.42
N ASN A 225 -15.74 -6.21 -2.53
CA ASN A 225 -17.04 -6.77 -2.13
C ASN A 225 -17.09 -7.18 -0.65
N ILE A 226 -18.27 -7.53 -0.17
CA ILE A 226 -18.53 -7.92 1.22
C ILE A 226 -17.67 -9.10 1.72
N GLY A 227 -17.13 -9.91 0.82
CA GLY A 227 -16.22 -11.01 1.16
C GLY A 227 -14.80 -10.55 1.49
N ALA A 228 -14.44 -9.30 1.24
CA ALA A 228 -13.11 -8.76 1.49
C ALA A 228 -12.77 -8.68 2.98
N GLY A 229 -11.49 -8.65 3.30
CA GLY A 229 -11.02 -8.39 4.65
C GLY A 229 -11.40 -6.99 5.14
N MET A 230 -11.30 -6.02 4.23
CA MET A 230 -11.60 -4.62 4.50
C MET A 230 -13.10 -4.31 4.67
N ALA A 231 -13.98 -5.24 4.31
CA ALA A 231 -15.41 -5.13 4.59
C ALA A 231 -15.78 -5.49 6.05
N ARG A 232 -14.79 -5.66 6.93
CA ARG A 232 -15.01 -6.01 8.35
C ARG A 232 -14.46 -4.89 9.22
N THR A 233 -15.32 -4.28 10.02
CA THR A 233 -15.05 -3.11 10.84
C THR A 233 -13.69 -3.17 11.55
N TYR A 234 -13.45 -4.15 12.41
CA TYR A 234 -12.20 -4.19 13.18
C TYR A 234 -10.95 -4.52 12.34
N LYS A 235 -11.10 -5.19 11.18
CA LYS A 235 -9.98 -5.37 10.25
C LYS A 235 -9.65 -4.09 9.50
N ALA A 236 -10.67 -3.38 9.06
CA ALA A 236 -10.51 -2.07 8.46
C ALA A 236 -9.95 -1.07 9.48
N ALA A 237 -10.48 -1.05 10.69
CA ALA A 237 -10.03 -0.19 11.78
C ALA A 237 -8.54 -0.39 12.09
N ALA A 238 -8.08 -1.62 12.25
CA ALA A 238 -6.66 -1.91 12.48
C ALA A 238 -5.77 -1.37 11.34
N PHE A 239 -6.21 -1.56 10.08
CA PHE A 239 -5.48 -1.07 8.93
C PHE A 239 -5.42 0.46 8.87
N ILE A 240 -6.56 1.15 9.02
CA ILE A 240 -6.60 2.62 8.92
C ILE A 240 -5.89 3.30 10.08
N ARG A 241 -5.95 2.75 11.29
CA ARG A 241 -5.21 3.25 12.44
C ARG A 241 -3.71 3.35 12.16
N ASP A 242 -3.16 2.30 11.57
CA ASP A 242 -1.72 2.20 11.37
C ASP A 242 -1.23 2.92 10.10
N ASN A 243 -2.10 3.09 9.08
CA ASN A 243 -1.69 3.52 7.75
C ASN A 243 -2.36 4.79 7.24
N MET A 244 -3.44 5.25 7.85
CA MET A 244 -4.22 6.41 7.37
C MET A 244 -4.32 7.51 8.45
N PRO A 245 -4.50 8.77 8.03
CA PRO A 245 -4.39 9.28 6.66
C PRO A 245 -2.96 9.25 6.14
N MET A 246 -2.78 8.96 4.85
CA MET A 246 -1.44 8.92 4.22
C MET A 246 -0.80 10.32 4.06
N SER A 247 -1.57 11.39 4.21
CA SER A 247 -1.09 12.77 4.19
C SER A 247 -0.29 13.15 5.43
N VAL A 248 -0.32 12.34 6.47
CA VAL A 248 0.42 12.60 7.71
C VAL A 248 1.90 12.32 7.51
N GLN A 249 2.72 13.27 7.92
CA GLN A 249 4.16 13.13 7.99
C GLN A 249 4.55 12.76 9.43
N LYS A 250 5.15 11.60 9.61
CA LYS A 250 5.68 11.12 10.88
C LYS A 250 7.17 10.83 10.72
N ASN A 251 7.99 11.33 11.64
CA ASN A 251 9.45 11.14 11.60
C ASN A 251 10.11 11.50 10.26
N GLY A 252 9.58 12.52 9.58
CA GLY A 252 10.09 12.98 8.30
C GLY A 252 9.62 12.20 7.07
N ALA A 253 8.85 11.14 7.23
CA ALA A 253 8.30 10.35 6.13
C ALA A 253 6.78 10.55 5.99
N TRP A 254 6.33 10.63 4.73
CA TRP A 254 4.91 10.71 4.40
C TRP A 254 4.26 9.32 4.39
N GLY A 255 2.97 9.28 4.66
CA GLY A 255 2.17 8.08 4.47
C GLY A 255 2.29 7.04 5.57
N GLN A 256 2.69 7.46 6.77
CA GLN A 256 2.87 6.52 7.88
C GLN A 256 1.64 6.36 8.78
N GLY A 257 0.58 7.16 8.60
CA GLY A 257 -0.61 7.07 9.45
C GLY A 257 -0.31 7.19 10.95
N GLY A 258 -1.00 6.40 11.77
CA GLY A 258 -0.71 6.25 13.19
C GLY A 258 -1.08 7.46 14.06
N VAL A 259 -2.03 8.27 13.60
CA VAL A 259 -2.55 9.46 14.32
C VAL A 259 -3.97 9.26 14.82
N LEU A 260 -4.65 8.21 14.37
CA LEU A 260 -5.99 7.85 14.82
C LEU A 260 -5.90 7.07 16.14
N SER A 261 -6.78 7.38 17.08
CA SER A 261 -7.02 6.49 18.22
C SER A 261 -7.72 5.21 17.75
N ASP A 262 -7.68 4.15 18.57
CA ASP A 262 -8.41 2.91 18.27
C ASP A 262 -9.91 3.17 18.10
N GLN A 263 -10.51 4.01 18.93
CA GLN A 263 -11.93 4.36 18.83
C GLN A 263 -12.24 5.15 17.56
N ASP A 264 -11.40 6.13 17.16
CA ASP A 264 -11.59 6.87 15.91
C ASP A 264 -11.54 5.94 14.71
N ALA A 265 -10.58 5.03 14.69
CA ALA A 265 -10.43 4.05 13.64
C ALA A 265 -11.62 3.08 13.55
N VAL A 266 -12.15 2.63 14.70
CA VAL A 266 -13.34 1.76 14.77
C VAL A 266 -14.58 2.49 14.25
N ASP A 267 -14.79 3.75 14.66
CA ASP A 267 -15.95 4.53 14.23
C ASP A 267 -15.92 4.82 12.73
N ILE A 268 -14.76 5.24 12.20
CA ILE A 268 -14.56 5.47 10.76
C ILE A 268 -14.78 4.17 9.97
N ALA A 269 -14.21 3.06 10.45
CA ALA A 269 -14.35 1.77 9.79
C ALA A 269 -15.79 1.31 9.74
N GLU A 270 -16.54 1.45 10.84
CA GLU A 270 -17.97 1.12 10.90
C GLU A 270 -18.75 1.93 9.87
N TYR A 271 -18.47 3.23 9.79
CA TYR A 271 -19.14 4.10 8.84
C TYR A 271 -18.96 3.62 7.40
N PHE A 272 -17.71 3.44 6.93
CA PHE A 272 -17.50 3.16 5.50
C PHE A 272 -17.73 1.71 5.11
N THR A 273 -17.58 0.74 6.02
CA THR A 273 -17.80 -0.67 5.71
C THR A 273 -19.27 -1.06 5.60
N HIS A 274 -20.18 -0.18 6.02
CA HIS A 274 -21.64 -0.36 5.96
C HIS A 274 -22.32 0.56 4.93
N GLN A 275 -21.54 1.23 4.09
CA GLN A 275 -22.10 1.94 2.94
C GLN A 275 -22.48 0.96 1.82
N PRO A 276 -23.50 1.30 0.99
CA PRO A 276 -24.00 0.46 -0.10
C PRO A 276 -22.97 0.23 -1.21
#